data_06cff0d06d1f391e5b945d982d26fd98
#
_entry.id   06cff0d06d1f391e5b945d982d26fd98
#
_cell.length_a   1.000
_cell.length_b   1.000
_cell.length_c   1.000
_cell.angle_alpha   90.00
_cell.angle_beta   90.00
_cell.angle_gamma   90.00
#
_symmetry.space_group_name_H-M   'P 1'
#
loop_
_entity.id
_entity.type
_entity.pdbx_description
1 polymer ?
#
loop_
_entity_poly.entity_id
_entity_poly.type
_entity_poly.pdbx_seq_one_letter_code
_entity_poly.pdbx_strand_id
1 'polypeptide(L)'
;LKTPVTELNATLENMILKIGEYSDYESYLPRCKEITEQLAEMIKDILNASRLQMQMEDVPATTFSLAECVSELCEPYRLIAETNGLRFQIEIIEDISVRLPEIQLKKALSNILSNAVNYTETERHIKVKLEKSVLSIQNECVPLSPDELQHIFEPFYRPNRARDPANSGNGLGLYIVKTILDKQGLQYCFTSMKSKTGMEFVIYF
;
A
#
# COMPACT_ATOMS: atom_id res chain seq x y z
N LEU A 1 -8.26 -15.07 -1.15
CA LEU A 1 -9.49 -15.56 -0.48
C LEU A 1 -9.48 -17.07 -0.22
N LYS A 2 -9.04 -17.91 -1.17
CA LYS A 2 -9.12 -19.38 -1.00
C LYS A 2 -8.33 -19.87 0.23
N THR A 3 -7.12 -19.36 0.46
CA THR A 3 -6.24 -19.81 1.54
C THR A 3 -6.83 -19.58 2.95
N PRO A 4 -7.22 -18.34 3.34
CA PRO A 4 -7.78 -18.10 4.66
C PRO A 4 -9.15 -18.82 4.87
N VAL A 5 -9.97 -18.96 3.83
CA VAL A 5 -11.20 -19.74 3.92
C VAL A 5 -10.90 -21.22 4.19
N THR A 6 -9.92 -21.80 3.50
CA THR A 6 -9.51 -23.19 3.71
C THR A 6 -8.91 -23.38 5.11
N GLU A 7 -8.10 -22.44 5.59
CA GLU A 7 -7.52 -22.48 6.93
C GLU A 7 -8.60 -22.40 8.01
N LEU A 8 -9.56 -21.47 7.86
CA LEU A 8 -10.67 -21.31 8.80
C LEU A 8 -11.53 -22.58 8.87
N ASN A 9 -11.90 -23.14 7.69
CA ASN A 9 -12.69 -24.36 7.64
C ASN A 9 -11.97 -25.54 8.28
N ALA A 10 -10.67 -25.74 7.95
CA ALA A 10 -9.89 -26.84 8.54
C ALA A 10 -9.77 -26.69 10.07
N THR A 11 -9.55 -25.48 10.56
CA THR A 11 -9.49 -25.20 12.00
C THR A 11 -10.82 -25.52 12.68
N LEU A 12 -11.93 -25.04 12.12
CA LEU A 12 -13.28 -25.29 12.65
C LEU A 12 -13.66 -26.78 12.59
N GLU A 13 -13.35 -27.49 11.52
CA GLU A 13 -13.58 -28.94 11.40
C GLU A 13 -12.81 -29.71 12.47
N ASN A 14 -11.53 -29.42 12.67
CA ASN A 14 -10.72 -30.05 13.71
C ASN A 14 -11.25 -29.74 15.13
N MET A 15 -11.74 -28.51 15.37
CA MET A 15 -12.40 -28.14 16.63
C MET A 15 -13.69 -28.91 16.86
N ILE A 16 -14.56 -29.05 15.83
CA ILE A 16 -15.81 -29.81 15.91
C ILE A 16 -15.53 -31.29 16.21
N LEU A 17 -14.52 -31.86 15.56
CA LEU A 17 -14.10 -33.24 15.77
C LEU A 17 -13.26 -33.47 17.01
N LYS A 18 -12.92 -32.39 17.75
CA LYS A 18 -12.08 -32.42 18.95
C LYS A 18 -10.74 -33.12 18.74
N ILE A 19 -10.08 -32.89 17.59
CA ILE A 19 -8.83 -33.55 17.24
C ILE A 19 -7.68 -32.87 17.95
N GLY A 20 -6.99 -33.59 18.84
CA GLY A 20 -5.75 -33.14 19.50
C GLY A 20 -5.92 -31.80 20.23
N GLU A 21 -5.01 -30.87 19.96
CA GLU A 21 -4.98 -29.52 20.58
C GLU A 21 -6.17 -28.63 20.19
N TYR A 22 -6.90 -28.93 19.09
CA TYR A 22 -8.07 -28.17 18.65
C TYR A 22 -9.29 -28.32 19.62
N SER A 23 -9.21 -29.16 20.66
CA SER A 23 -10.18 -29.22 21.76
C SER A 23 -10.08 -28.00 22.69
N ASP A 24 -8.99 -27.25 22.67
CA ASP A 24 -8.80 -26.00 23.38
C ASP A 24 -9.47 -24.83 22.64
N TYR A 25 -10.76 -24.67 22.86
CA TYR A 25 -11.53 -23.61 22.20
C TYR A 25 -11.11 -22.21 22.61
N GLU A 26 -10.57 -22.01 23.82
CA GLU A 26 -10.12 -20.70 24.28
C GLU A 26 -8.95 -20.17 23.46
N SER A 27 -8.06 -21.06 23.03
CA SER A 27 -6.92 -20.70 22.14
C SER A 27 -7.30 -20.56 20.67
N TYR A 28 -8.21 -21.40 20.15
CA TYR A 28 -8.50 -21.45 18.72
C TYR A 28 -9.63 -20.53 18.27
N LEU A 29 -10.61 -20.18 19.13
CA LEU A 29 -11.68 -19.23 18.77
C LEU A 29 -11.15 -17.82 18.46
N PRO A 30 -10.19 -17.25 19.23
CA PRO A 30 -9.55 -15.98 18.87
C PRO A 30 -8.88 -16.03 17.50
N ARG A 31 -8.20 -17.12 17.16
CA ARG A 31 -7.56 -17.32 15.85
C ARG A 31 -8.60 -17.39 14.70
N CYS A 32 -9.71 -18.08 14.90
CA CYS A 32 -10.80 -18.10 13.94
C CYS A 32 -11.39 -16.70 13.72
N LYS A 33 -11.54 -15.91 14.80
CA LYS A 33 -12.01 -14.54 14.73
C LYS A 33 -11.05 -13.67 13.93
N GLU A 34 -9.76 -13.76 14.18
CA GLU A 34 -8.72 -13.03 13.44
C GLU A 34 -8.77 -13.33 11.93
N ILE A 35 -8.86 -14.63 11.56
CA ILE A 35 -9.02 -15.03 10.15
C ILE A 35 -10.30 -14.45 9.54
N THR A 36 -11.40 -14.40 10.31
CA THR A 36 -12.66 -13.83 9.86
C THR A 36 -12.56 -12.32 9.64
N GLU A 37 -11.87 -11.59 10.52
CA GLU A 37 -11.61 -10.16 10.39
C GLU A 37 -10.74 -9.87 9.17
N GLN A 38 -9.69 -10.65 8.93
CA GLN A 38 -8.87 -10.57 7.72
C GLN A 38 -9.69 -10.81 6.44
N LEU A 39 -10.61 -11.79 6.45
CA LEU A 39 -11.52 -12.03 5.33
C LEU A 39 -12.46 -10.86 5.07
N ALA A 40 -13.02 -10.25 6.12
CA ALA A 40 -13.88 -9.08 6.01
C ALA A 40 -13.14 -7.88 5.40
N GLU A 41 -11.89 -7.63 5.81
CA GLU A 41 -11.04 -6.61 5.20
C GLU A 41 -10.74 -6.91 3.72
N MET A 42 -10.40 -8.15 3.38
CA MET A 42 -10.17 -8.54 1.99
C MET A 42 -11.40 -8.31 1.11
N ILE A 43 -12.60 -8.65 1.59
CA ILE A 43 -13.88 -8.42 0.87
C ILE A 43 -14.10 -6.92 0.68
N LYS A 44 -13.90 -6.11 1.71
CA LYS A 44 -14.01 -4.64 1.65
C LYS A 44 -13.09 -4.05 0.59
N ASP A 45 -11.87 -4.57 0.48
CA ASP A 45 -10.89 -4.08 -0.48
C ASP A 45 -11.22 -4.51 -1.91
N ILE A 46 -11.72 -5.74 -2.10
CA ILE A 46 -12.24 -6.19 -3.41
C ILE A 46 -13.38 -5.28 -3.87
N LEU A 47 -14.32 -4.99 -2.97
CA LEU A 47 -15.43 -4.09 -3.26
C LEU A 47 -14.95 -2.68 -3.57
N ASN A 48 -13.95 -2.18 -2.84
CA ASN A 48 -13.35 -0.88 -3.07
C ASN A 48 -12.60 -0.85 -4.41
N ALA A 49 -11.84 -1.88 -4.76
CA ALA A 49 -11.16 -1.99 -6.05
C ALA A 49 -12.17 -2.05 -7.21
N SER A 50 -13.24 -2.83 -7.06
CA SER A 50 -14.33 -2.91 -8.04
C SER A 50 -15.07 -1.58 -8.19
N ARG A 51 -15.39 -0.92 -7.08
CA ARG A 51 -16.03 0.41 -7.08
C ARG A 51 -15.12 1.48 -7.69
N LEU A 52 -13.81 1.43 -7.43
CA LEU A 52 -12.85 2.33 -8.06
C LEU A 52 -12.88 2.18 -9.58
N GLN A 53 -12.94 0.96 -10.12
CA GLN A 53 -13.09 0.75 -11.56
C GLN A 53 -14.38 1.40 -12.10
N MET A 54 -15.50 1.27 -11.39
CA MET A 54 -16.79 1.85 -11.78
C MET A 54 -16.88 3.36 -11.55
N GLN A 55 -16.32 3.89 -10.45
CA GLN A 55 -16.34 5.32 -10.13
C GLN A 55 -15.26 6.14 -10.84
N MET A 56 -14.29 5.48 -11.47
CA MET A 56 -13.25 6.18 -12.23
C MET A 56 -13.79 6.83 -13.50
N GLU A 57 -15.00 6.51 -13.96
CA GLU A 57 -15.49 6.97 -15.27
C GLU A 57 -15.88 8.45 -15.29
N ASP A 58 -16.24 9.08 -14.14
CA ASP A 58 -16.85 10.42 -14.12
C ASP A 58 -16.20 11.45 -13.17
N VAL A 59 -14.98 11.24 -12.66
CA VAL A 59 -14.34 12.26 -11.82
C VAL A 59 -13.72 13.35 -12.71
N PRO A 60 -14.22 14.61 -12.64
CA PRO A 60 -13.71 15.68 -13.48
C PRO A 60 -12.27 16.02 -13.13
N ALA A 61 -11.45 16.28 -14.15
CA ALA A 61 -10.12 16.79 -13.98
C ALA A 61 -10.18 18.27 -13.56
N THR A 62 -9.49 18.61 -12.48
CA THR A 62 -9.30 19.98 -11.97
C THR A 62 -7.84 20.41 -12.15
N THR A 63 -7.61 21.70 -12.22
CA THR A 63 -6.24 22.26 -12.23
C THR A 63 -5.86 22.67 -10.81
N PHE A 64 -4.74 22.18 -10.32
CA PHE A 64 -4.26 22.44 -8.96
C PHE A 64 -2.73 22.43 -8.88
N SER A 65 -2.18 23.01 -7.82
CA SER A 65 -0.75 22.96 -7.48
C SER A 65 -0.38 21.56 -6.99
N LEU A 66 0.57 20.93 -7.67
CA LEU A 66 1.07 19.61 -7.24
C LEU A 66 1.82 19.72 -5.91
N ALA A 67 2.55 20.80 -5.69
CA ALA A 67 3.28 21.06 -4.45
C ALA A 67 2.35 21.16 -3.24
N GLU A 68 1.26 21.93 -3.36
CA GLU A 68 0.26 22.03 -2.30
C GLU A 68 -0.40 20.67 -2.02
N CYS A 69 -0.82 19.98 -3.07
CA CYS A 69 -1.44 18.66 -2.96
C CYS A 69 -0.54 17.64 -2.25
N VAL A 70 0.75 17.57 -2.63
CA VAL A 70 1.74 16.67 -2.04
C VAL A 70 2.03 17.05 -0.59
N SER A 71 2.22 18.36 -0.30
CA SER A 71 2.51 18.83 1.04
C SER A 71 1.38 18.51 2.03
N GLU A 72 0.13 18.85 1.68
CA GLU A 72 -1.03 18.56 2.51
C GLU A 72 -1.20 17.05 2.76
N LEU A 73 -1.01 16.25 1.72
CA LEU A 73 -1.17 14.80 1.81
C LEU A 73 -0.08 14.14 2.65
N CYS A 74 1.14 14.67 2.65
CA CYS A 74 2.26 14.09 3.39
C CYS A 74 2.17 14.33 4.91
N GLU A 75 1.50 15.38 5.38
CA GLU A 75 1.46 15.75 6.79
C GLU A 75 0.96 14.64 7.74
N PRO A 76 -0.19 13.98 7.50
CA PRO A 76 -0.63 12.88 8.36
C PRO A 76 0.34 11.69 8.35
N TYR A 77 0.98 11.41 7.21
CA TYR A 77 1.95 10.31 7.11
C TYR A 77 3.27 10.65 7.80
N ARG A 78 3.69 11.91 7.78
CA ARG A 78 4.85 12.40 8.54
C ARG A 78 4.65 12.17 10.04
N LEU A 79 3.47 12.55 10.56
CA LEU A 79 3.15 12.37 11.97
C LEU A 79 3.15 10.89 12.38
N ILE A 80 2.56 10.00 11.55
CA ILE A 80 2.57 8.55 11.78
C ILE A 80 4.01 8.01 11.73
N ALA A 81 4.80 8.42 10.75
CA ALA A 81 6.19 8.00 10.60
C ALA A 81 7.03 8.40 11.83
N GLU A 82 6.95 9.66 12.27
CA GLU A 82 7.66 10.17 13.43
C GLU A 82 7.24 9.43 14.72
N THR A 83 5.94 9.13 14.88
CA THR A 83 5.43 8.34 16.02
C THR A 83 6.01 6.92 16.03
N ASN A 84 6.27 6.35 14.84
CA ASN A 84 6.90 5.03 14.67
C ASN A 84 8.45 5.08 14.70
N GLY A 85 9.05 6.24 15.03
CA GLY A 85 10.50 6.40 15.11
C GLY A 85 11.18 6.48 13.74
N LEU A 86 10.44 6.77 12.66
CA LEU A 86 10.97 6.97 11.31
C LEU A 86 11.32 8.45 11.08
N ARG A 87 12.23 8.71 10.16
CA ARG A 87 12.56 10.07 9.72
C ARG A 87 11.86 10.37 8.40
N PHE A 88 10.99 11.38 8.39
CA PHE A 88 10.22 11.77 7.22
C PHE A 88 10.66 13.15 6.70
N GLN A 89 11.09 13.22 5.44
CA GLN A 89 11.58 14.44 4.81
C GLN A 89 10.76 14.76 3.55
N ILE A 90 10.33 16.02 3.43
CA ILE A 90 9.67 16.56 2.24
C ILE A 90 10.58 17.62 1.63
N GLU A 91 10.86 17.51 0.33
CA GLU A 91 11.69 18.43 -0.43
C GLU A 91 10.95 18.84 -1.71
N ILE A 92 10.40 20.04 -1.71
CA ILE A 92 9.74 20.62 -2.88
C ILE A 92 10.66 21.70 -3.44
N ILE A 93 11.22 21.43 -4.63
CA ILE A 93 12.17 22.35 -5.29
C ILE A 93 11.43 23.28 -6.25
N GLU A 94 10.44 22.76 -6.96
CA GLU A 94 9.71 23.51 -7.96
C GLU A 94 8.25 23.01 -8.00
N ASP A 95 7.30 23.94 -8.01
CA ASP A 95 5.89 23.65 -8.15
C ASP A 95 5.47 23.63 -9.61
N ILE A 96 4.51 22.76 -9.92
CA ILE A 96 3.83 22.71 -11.22
C ILE A 96 2.32 22.64 -11.04
N SER A 97 1.58 23.26 -11.94
CA SER A 97 0.14 23.08 -12.06
C SER A 97 -0.16 21.87 -12.94
N VAL A 98 -0.95 20.94 -12.42
CA VAL A 98 -1.38 19.75 -13.15
C VAL A 98 -2.89 19.74 -13.33
N ARG A 99 -3.38 19.14 -14.43
CA ARG A 99 -4.82 18.97 -14.68
C ARG A 99 -5.20 17.49 -14.62
N LEU A 100 -5.66 17.06 -13.47
CA LEU A 100 -5.98 15.66 -13.18
C LEU A 100 -7.20 15.58 -12.24
N PRO A 101 -7.85 14.43 -12.11
CA PRO A 101 -8.79 14.16 -11.03
C PRO A 101 -8.04 14.09 -9.68
N GLU A 102 -8.02 15.21 -8.94
CA GLU A 102 -7.23 15.38 -7.71
C GLU A 102 -7.50 14.28 -6.68
N ILE A 103 -8.75 13.89 -6.48
CA ILE A 103 -9.15 12.83 -5.54
C ILE A 103 -8.49 11.50 -5.90
N GLN A 104 -8.41 11.18 -7.21
CA GLN A 104 -7.76 9.94 -7.66
C GLN A 104 -6.25 9.99 -7.46
N LEU A 105 -5.62 11.13 -7.78
CA LEU A 105 -4.18 11.30 -7.52
C LEU A 105 -3.88 11.19 -6.03
N LYS A 106 -4.63 11.89 -5.16
CA LYS A 106 -4.50 11.77 -3.69
C LYS A 106 -4.65 10.32 -3.23
N LYS A 107 -5.56 9.55 -3.83
CA LYS A 107 -5.73 8.12 -3.50
C LYS A 107 -4.51 7.30 -3.89
N ALA A 108 -3.94 7.51 -5.08
CA ALA A 108 -2.72 6.82 -5.51
C ALA A 108 -1.53 7.15 -4.59
N LEU A 109 -1.30 8.45 -4.33
CA LEU A 109 -0.22 8.90 -3.46
C LEU A 109 -0.38 8.40 -2.02
N SER A 110 -1.61 8.37 -1.48
CA SER A 110 -1.90 7.79 -0.15
C SER A 110 -1.49 6.33 -0.06
N ASN A 111 -1.73 5.52 -1.10
CA ASN A 111 -1.29 4.11 -1.11
C ASN A 111 0.23 3.99 -1.14
N ILE A 112 0.93 4.85 -1.90
CA ILE A 112 2.40 4.85 -1.95
C ILE A 112 2.98 5.28 -0.60
N LEU A 113 2.46 6.36 0.01
CA LEU A 113 2.91 6.87 1.30
C LEU A 113 2.63 5.88 2.43
N SER A 114 1.45 5.25 2.44
CA SER A 114 1.12 4.19 3.40
C SER A 114 2.10 3.01 3.28
N ASN A 115 2.42 2.58 2.06
CA ASN A 115 3.43 1.55 1.84
C ASN A 115 4.81 2.01 2.34
N ALA A 116 5.22 3.24 2.04
CA ALA A 116 6.50 3.77 2.53
C ALA A 116 6.58 3.72 4.06
N VAL A 117 5.53 4.17 4.77
CA VAL A 117 5.51 4.14 6.25
C VAL A 117 5.52 2.71 6.79
N ASN A 118 4.72 1.80 6.19
CA ASN A 118 4.57 0.44 6.69
C ASN A 118 5.80 -0.46 6.45
N TYR A 119 6.58 -0.17 5.40
CA TYR A 119 7.72 -1.01 5.02
C TYR A 119 9.09 -0.38 5.29
N THR A 120 9.14 0.86 5.81
CA THR A 120 10.40 1.45 6.26
C THR A 120 10.82 0.84 7.60
N GLU A 121 12.08 0.46 7.70
CA GLU A 121 12.65 -0.05 8.95
C GLU A 121 12.79 1.06 10.00
N THR A 122 12.69 0.71 11.28
CA THR A 122 12.82 1.65 12.39
C THR A 122 14.15 2.45 12.31
N GLU A 123 14.10 3.74 12.67
CA GLU A 123 15.20 4.71 12.59
C GLU A 123 15.66 5.06 11.16
N ARG A 124 14.99 4.55 10.13
CA ARG A 124 15.28 4.80 8.72
C ARG A 124 14.49 5.99 8.17
N HIS A 125 14.78 6.31 6.89
CA HIS A 125 14.28 7.52 6.24
C HIS A 125 13.19 7.20 5.21
N ILE A 126 12.22 8.10 5.17
CA ILE A 126 11.30 8.29 4.05
C ILE A 126 11.58 9.67 3.46
N LYS A 127 11.76 9.75 2.15
CA LYS A 127 11.99 11.02 1.46
C LYS A 127 10.99 11.20 0.33
N VAL A 128 10.25 12.30 0.37
CA VAL A 128 9.37 12.75 -0.72
C VAL A 128 10.02 13.94 -1.39
N LYS A 129 10.27 13.86 -2.70
CA LYS A 129 10.91 14.95 -3.47
C LYS A 129 10.07 15.27 -4.70
N LEU A 130 9.73 16.55 -4.85
CA LEU A 130 9.15 17.10 -6.08
C LEU A 130 10.17 18.04 -6.73
N GLU A 131 10.59 17.71 -7.93
CA GLU A 131 11.52 18.51 -8.72
C GLU A 131 11.12 18.49 -10.19
N LYS A 132 10.92 19.66 -10.77
CA LYS A 132 10.36 19.79 -12.12
C LYS A 132 9.03 19.06 -12.22
N SER A 133 8.87 18.19 -13.20
CA SER A 133 7.67 17.37 -13.39
C SER A 133 7.81 15.94 -12.81
N VAL A 134 8.67 15.74 -11.81
CA VAL A 134 8.97 14.43 -11.25
C VAL A 134 8.72 14.43 -9.74
N LEU A 135 7.85 13.54 -9.30
CA LEU A 135 7.62 13.23 -7.90
C LEU A 135 8.28 11.89 -7.58
N SER A 136 9.22 11.88 -6.64
CA SER A 136 9.81 10.64 -6.13
C SER A 136 9.47 10.44 -4.65
N ILE A 137 9.16 9.22 -4.28
CA ILE A 137 8.92 8.77 -2.90
C ILE A 137 9.87 7.62 -2.64
N GLN A 138 10.84 7.84 -1.77
CA GLN A 138 11.87 6.89 -1.39
C GLN A 138 11.62 6.42 0.03
N ASN A 139 11.87 5.15 0.29
CA ASN A 139 11.83 4.58 1.62
C ASN A 139 12.96 3.56 1.83
N GLU A 140 13.65 3.67 2.95
CA GLU A 140 14.74 2.75 3.32
C GLU A 140 14.18 1.47 3.92
N CYS A 141 14.38 0.36 3.21
CA CYS A 141 13.91 -0.97 3.57
C CYS A 141 14.77 -2.03 2.86
N VAL A 142 14.56 -3.30 3.17
CA VAL A 142 15.15 -4.37 2.35
C VAL A 142 14.55 -4.30 0.94
N PRO A 143 15.36 -4.09 -0.12
CA PRO A 143 14.86 -3.98 -1.48
C PRO A 143 14.17 -5.24 -1.98
N LEU A 144 13.17 -5.07 -2.84
CA LEU A 144 12.51 -6.17 -3.52
C LEU A 144 13.45 -6.81 -4.54
N SER A 145 13.36 -8.12 -4.70
CA SER A 145 14.07 -8.84 -5.76
C SER A 145 13.48 -8.50 -7.14
N PRO A 146 14.22 -8.70 -8.24
CA PRO A 146 13.69 -8.49 -9.58
C PRO A 146 12.44 -9.33 -9.90
N ASP A 147 12.36 -10.53 -9.33
CA ASP A 147 11.20 -11.41 -9.47
C ASP A 147 9.97 -10.83 -8.74
N GLU A 148 10.14 -10.40 -7.49
CA GLU A 148 9.06 -9.75 -6.73
C GLU A 148 8.56 -8.47 -7.42
N LEU A 149 9.45 -7.67 -8.02
CA LEU A 149 9.10 -6.45 -8.73
C LEU A 149 8.22 -6.68 -9.97
N GLN A 150 8.33 -7.83 -10.63
CA GLN A 150 7.48 -8.17 -11.77
C GLN A 150 6.01 -8.37 -11.36
N HIS A 151 5.77 -8.82 -10.13
CA HIS A 151 4.45 -9.18 -9.61
C HIS A 151 3.85 -8.13 -8.67
N ILE A 152 4.63 -7.13 -8.22
CA ILE A 152 4.23 -6.21 -7.14
C ILE A 152 2.96 -5.38 -7.44
N PHE A 153 2.62 -5.21 -8.71
CA PHE A 153 1.42 -4.52 -9.16
C PHE A 153 0.24 -5.47 -9.42
N GLU A 154 0.40 -6.78 -9.25
CA GLU A 154 -0.70 -7.72 -9.35
C GLU A 154 -1.62 -7.60 -8.13
N PRO A 155 -2.95 -7.73 -8.30
CA PRO A 155 -3.87 -7.66 -7.18
C PRO A 155 -3.61 -8.81 -6.20
N PHE A 156 -3.62 -8.51 -4.91
CA PHE A 156 -3.38 -9.44 -3.79
C PHE A 156 -1.96 -10.02 -3.71
N TYR A 157 -1.04 -9.60 -4.57
CA TYR A 157 0.34 -10.04 -4.46
C TYR A 157 1.00 -9.41 -3.24
N ARG A 158 1.71 -10.26 -2.48
CA ARG A 158 2.54 -9.86 -1.34
C ARG A 158 3.83 -10.68 -1.35
N PRO A 159 5.01 -10.04 -1.30
CA PRO A 159 6.28 -10.74 -1.08
C PRO A 159 6.21 -11.61 0.19
N ASN A 160 6.88 -12.77 0.19
CA ASN A 160 6.79 -13.72 1.31
C ASN A 160 7.18 -13.11 2.67
N ARG A 161 8.16 -12.22 2.68
CA ARG A 161 8.61 -11.47 3.88
C ARG A 161 7.62 -10.42 4.39
N ALA A 162 6.68 -9.97 3.55
CA ALA A 162 5.64 -9.02 3.92
C ALA A 162 4.36 -9.70 4.44
N ARG A 163 4.39 -11.01 4.65
CA ARG A 163 3.26 -11.80 5.17
C ARG A 163 3.17 -11.80 6.70
N ASP A 164 4.02 -11.03 7.37
CA ASP A 164 3.92 -10.84 8.82
C ASP A 164 2.53 -10.25 9.15
N PRO A 165 1.78 -10.88 10.09
CA PRO A 165 0.47 -10.38 10.51
C PRO A 165 0.47 -8.94 11.04
N ALA A 166 1.61 -8.48 11.58
CA ALA A 166 1.78 -7.10 12.04
C ALA A 166 1.75 -6.06 10.91
N ASN A 167 2.05 -6.46 9.66
CA ASN A 167 1.98 -5.62 8.47
C ASN A 167 0.67 -5.88 7.70
N SER A 168 -0.43 -5.30 8.19
CA SER A 168 -1.78 -5.45 7.63
C SER A 168 -1.94 -4.72 6.30
N GLY A 169 -1.55 -5.35 5.21
CA GLY A 169 -1.87 -4.85 3.86
C GLY A 169 -2.37 -5.99 2.98
N ASN A 170 -3.48 -5.77 2.26
CA ASN A 170 -4.15 -6.81 1.47
C ASN A 170 -3.58 -7.01 0.05
N GLY A 171 -2.43 -6.35 -0.27
CA GLY A 171 -1.79 -6.45 -1.59
C GLY A 171 -2.54 -5.75 -2.73
N LEU A 172 -3.47 -4.83 -2.39
CA LEU A 172 -4.22 -4.05 -3.39
C LEU A 172 -3.70 -2.62 -3.57
N GLY A 173 -2.89 -2.10 -2.65
CA GLY A 173 -2.44 -0.71 -2.67
C GLY A 173 -1.72 -0.34 -3.96
N LEU A 174 -0.71 -1.11 -4.38
CA LEU A 174 0.04 -0.86 -5.62
C LEU A 174 -0.78 -1.17 -6.88
N TYR A 175 -1.69 -2.15 -6.84
CA TYR A 175 -2.65 -2.38 -7.92
C TYR A 175 -3.55 -1.16 -8.14
N ILE A 176 -4.05 -0.53 -7.07
CA ILE A 176 -4.84 0.71 -7.13
C ILE A 176 -4.01 1.85 -7.72
N VAL A 177 -2.75 2.00 -7.29
CA VAL A 177 -1.81 2.98 -7.83
C VAL A 177 -1.65 2.80 -9.33
N LYS A 178 -1.31 1.58 -9.77
CA LYS A 178 -1.19 1.24 -11.19
C LYS A 178 -2.45 1.63 -11.96
N THR A 179 -3.62 1.18 -11.49
CA THR A 179 -4.91 1.42 -12.16
C THR A 179 -5.20 2.91 -12.33
N ILE A 180 -4.89 3.73 -11.32
CA ILE A 180 -5.11 5.18 -11.38
C ILE A 180 -4.11 5.84 -12.34
N LEU A 181 -2.82 5.56 -12.20
CA LEU A 181 -1.79 6.21 -13.01
C LEU A 181 -1.89 5.82 -14.48
N ASP A 182 -2.15 4.54 -14.79
CA ASP A 182 -2.37 4.06 -16.17
C ASP A 182 -3.56 4.78 -16.82
N LYS A 183 -4.68 4.94 -16.08
CA LYS A 183 -5.87 5.64 -16.59
C LYS A 183 -5.60 7.12 -16.87
N GLN A 184 -4.76 7.77 -16.06
CA GLN A 184 -4.38 9.17 -16.26
C GLN A 184 -3.27 9.34 -17.30
N GLY A 185 -2.74 8.26 -17.87
CA GLY A 185 -1.64 8.30 -18.83
C GLY A 185 -0.31 8.76 -18.24
N LEU A 186 -0.18 8.71 -16.90
CA LEU A 186 1.05 9.10 -16.20
C LEU A 186 2.07 7.96 -16.28
N GLN A 187 3.31 8.32 -16.59
CA GLN A 187 4.42 7.38 -16.52
C GLN A 187 4.91 7.26 -15.07
N TYR A 188 5.28 6.06 -14.68
CA TYR A 188 5.83 5.80 -13.34
C TYR A 188 6.78 4.62 -13.35
N CYS A 189 7.63 4.54 -12.31
CA CYS A 189 8.43 3.35 -12.07
C CYS A 189 8.54 3.09 -10.56
N PHE A 190 8.71 1.82 -10.19
CA PHE A 190 9.00 1.40 -8.82
C PHE A 190 10.22 0.48 -8.84
N THR A 191 11.32 0.93 -8.27
CA THR A 191 12.62 0.29 -8.40
C THR A 191 13.39 0.33 -7.08
N SER A 192 14.41 -0.51 -6.97
CA SER A 192 15.39 -0.38 -5.90
C SER A 192 16.18 0.91 -6.06
N MET A 193 16.45 1.60 -4.96
CA MET A 193 17.33 2.77 -4.94
C MET A 193 18.72 2.41 -5.45
N LYS A 194 19.43 3.36 -6.07
CA LYS A 194 20.81 3.16 -6.54
C LYS A 194 21.77 2.70 -5.43
N SER A 195 21.53 3.18 -4.22
CA SER A 195 22.25 2.77 -3.00
C SER A 195 21.97 1.32 -2.57
N LYS A 196 20.96 0.67 -3.13
CA LYS A 196 20.43 -0.64 -2.71
C LYS A 196 20.01 -0.70 -1.23
N THR A 197 19.67 0.45 -0.64
CA THR A 197 19.24 0.56 0.77
C THR A 197 17.74 0.72 0.92
N GLY A 198 16.98 0.65 -0.16
CA GLY A 198 15.53 0.86 -0.12
C GLY A 198 14.89 0.84 -1.50
N MET A 199 13.65 1.29 -1.54
CA MET A 199 12.81 1.37 -2.73
C MET A 199 12.51 2.82 -3.09
N GLU A 200 12.26 3.07 -4.37
CA GLU A 200 11.88 4.37 -4.92
C GLU A 200 10.70 4.22 -5.87
N PHE A 201 9.64 4.98 -5.61
CA PHE A 201 8.51 5.15 -6.52
C PHE A 201 8.62 6.52 -7.19
N VAL A 202 8.60 6.56 -8.52
CA VAL A 202 8.74 7.80 -9.30
C VAL A 202 7.52 7.96 -10.19
N ILE A 203 6.94 9.16 -10.23
CA ILE A 203 5.83 9.55 -11.12
C ILE A 203 6.30 10.74 -11.96
N TYR A 204 6.02 10.70 -13.26
CA TYR A 204 6.32 11.77 -14.22
C TYR A 204 5.00 12.44 -14.62
N PHE A 205 4.89 13.75 -14.41
CA PHE A 205 3.74 14.59 -14.71
C PHE A 205 3.87 15.37 -16.01
#